data_e6bc21054e3d08668d05e372407cb984
#
_entry.id   e6bc21054e3d08668d05e372407cb984
#
_cell.length_a   1.000
_cell.length_b   1.000
_cell.length_c   1.000
_cell.angle_alpha   90.00
_cell.angle_beta   90.00
_cell.angle_gamma   90.00
#
_symmetry.space_group_name_H-M   'P 1'
#
loop_
_entity.id
_entity.type
_entity.pdbx_description
1 polymer ?
#
loop_
_entity_poly.entity_id
_entity_poly.type
_entity_poly.pdbx_seq_one_letter_code
_entity_poly.pdbx_strand_id
1 'polypeptide(L)'
;MQIIKNFLYNLSYQILVLILPLITVPYVSKVLGAKGVGDYAFTFANAQYFILFGMVGITLYGNRQIAYIRDDKEKLRNNFYSIYLVQLITMILSSIVFLLFVFTFEEGDHLYLYLAQGINILASLVDISWLFMGLEQFKKTVIRNTIVKLLSLASIFIFVKNKEDVIIYAIILGLSNLLGNLTFWLYIPKLIGFKNIKINKINKHLKSSLALFIPQIAIQVYVLLSRTLLGNFTNTIEVGYYDNSQKLVKIALTVTTAIGTVMMPKISNTVASGDIDKVKYYIRNSFFFVNAVSIPMCFGLLGISKELTPWFFGSEFIGIDKLVIISSIIIIAISWSNVLGTQLLVPLNRTKEFTFSVTMGAIVNLTLNLIILKFMGSTGACISTVIAEIAVTGTQIYLLRNFLDIKKLIKSIVIFFPAAILMFIVVRLVGSNMTASILTNIIQVIIGGLTYILSLFILYKIIHKQNIVVYMKNMIKE
;
A
#
# COMPACT_ATOMS: atom_id res chain seq x y z
N MET A 1 8.27 -28.38 4.33
CA MET A 1 8.07 -28.27 2.87
C MET A 1 6.90 -27.36 2.48
N GLN A 2 5.73 -27.43 3.15
CA GLN A 2 4.54 -26.60 2.87
C GLN A 2 4.77 -25.10 3.09
N ILE A 3 5.45 -24.71 4.19
CA ILE A 3 5.78 -23.33 4.51
C ILE A 3 6.63 -22.67 3.42
N ILE A 4 7.66 -23.39 2.93
CA ILE A 4 8.53 -22.88 1.85
C ILE A 4 7.75 -22.71 0.54
N LYS A 5 6.86 -23.65 0.20
CA LYS A 5 5.99 -23.52 -0.97
C LYS A 5 5.04 -22.32 -0.86
N ASN A 6 4.41 -22.14 0.28
CA ASN A 6 3.53 -20.98 0.53
C ASN A 6 4.31 -19.67 0.48
N PHE A 7 5.54 -19.63 0.98
CA PHE A 7 6.42 -18.48 0.87
C PHE A 7 6.76 -18.16 -0.59
N LEU A 8 7.15 -19.17 -1.39
CA LEU A 8 7.46 -18.98 -2.81
C LEU A 8 6.25 -18.48 -3.62
N TYR A 9 5.05 -19.03 -3.38
CA TYR A 9 3.82 -18.53 -4.00
C TYR A 9 3.56 -17.07 -3.65
N ASN A 10 3.72 -16.71 -2.38
CA ASN A 10 3.51 -15.34 -1.93
C ASN A 10 4.54 -14.38 -2.52
N LEU A 11 5.82 -14.79 -2.60
CA LEU A 11 6.89 -14.02 -3.22
C LEU A 11 6.62 -13.78 -4.72
N SER A 12 6.25 -14.84 -5.47
CA SER A 12 5.90 -14.72 -6.89
C SER A 12 4.73 -13.77 -7.12
N TYR A 13 3.73 -13.82 -6.24
CA TYR A 13 2.60 -12.90 -6.30
C TYR A 13 3.01 -11.46 -5.97
N GLN A 14 3.87 -11.24 -5.00
CA GLN A 14 4.39 -9.90 -4.68
C GLN A 14 5.19 -9.30 -5.85
N ILE A 15 6.02 -10.11 -6.51
CA ILE A 15 6.74 -9.70 -7.73
C ILE A 15 5.75 -9.30 -8.83
N LEU A 16 4.71 -10.10 -9.05
CA LEU A 16 3.67 -9.79 -10.05
C LEU A 16 2.93 -8.49 -9.71
N VAL A 17 2.56 -8.30 -8.46
CA VAL A 17 1.90 -7.06 -7.97
C VAL A 17 2.80 -5.83 -8.17
N LEU A 18 4.12 -6.00 -8.15
CA LEU A 18 5.09 -4.94 -8.41
C LEU A 18 5.24 -4.65 -9.92
N ILE A 19 5.30 -5.70 -10.75
CA ILE A 19 5.52 -5.56 -12.19
C ILE A 19 4.27 -5.04 -12.92
N LEU A 20 3.07 -5.49 -12.53
CA LEU A 20 1.82 -5.11 -13.19
C LEU A 20 1.63 -3.59 -13.28
N PRO A 21 1.79 -2.80 -12.22
CA PRO A 21 1.68 -1.33 -12.32
C PRO A 21 2.73 -0.70 -13.23
N LEU A 22 3.95 -1.28 -13.31
CA LEU A 22 4.98 -0.76 -14.22
C LEU A 22 4.58 -0.88 -15.70
N ILE A 23 3.68 -1.81 -16.02
CA ILE A 23 3.15 -2.00 -17.37
C ILE A 23 1.83 -1.24 -17.55
N THR A 24 0.92 -1.34 -16.58
CA THR A 24 -0.43 -0.75 -16.73
C THR A 24 -0.44 0.76 -16.59
N VAL A 25 0.32 1.33 -15.65
CA VAL A 25 0.29 2.77 -15.37
C VAL A 25 0.74 3.59 -16.57
N PRO A 26 1.87 3.28 -17.26
CA PRO A 26 2.27 4.02 -18.45
C PRO A 26 1.24 3.96 -19.57
N TYR A 27 0.65 2.79 -19.80
CA TYR A 27 -0.38 2.62 -20.83
C TYR A 27 -1.62 3.44 -20.52
N VAL A 28 -2.19 3.23 -19.33
CA VAL A 28 -3.44 3.90 -18.91
C VAL A 28 -3.27 5.42 -18.86
N SER A 29 -2.11 5.90 -18.36
CA SER A 29 -1.83 7.34 -18.30
C SER A 29 -1.78 7.98 -19.68
N LYS A 30 -1.18 7.30 -20.67
CA LYS A 30 -1.10 7.80 -22.05
C LYS A 30 -2.43 7.75 -22.79
N VAL A 31 -3.24 6.71 -22.54
CA VAL A 31 -4.51 6.51 -23.22
C VAL A 31 -5.60 7.40 -22.64
N LEU A 32 -5.80 7.35 -21.31
CA LEU A 32 -6.87 8.09 -20.65
C LEU A 32 -6.51 9.55 -20.35
N GLY A 33 -5.22 9.88 -20.37
CA GLY A 33 -4.73 11.21 -20.02
C GLY A 33 -4.91 11.57 -18.55
N ALA A 34 -4.55 12.80 -18.20
CA ALA A 34 -4.58 13.27 -16.81
C ALA A 34 -6.00 13.34 -16.24
N LYS A 35 -6.97 13.79 -17.06
CA LYS A 35 -8.37 13.89 -16.68
C LYS A 35 -8.97 12.51 -16.42
N GLY A 36 -8.85 11.55 -17.36
CA GLY A 36 -9.45 10.22 -17.20
C GLY A 36 -8.86 9.43 -16.05
N VAL A 37 -7.53 9.52 -15.81
CA VAL A 37 -6.88 8.94 -14.64
C VAL A 37 -7.41 9.57 -13.34
N GLY A 38 -7.61 10.89 -13.36
CA GLY A 38 -8.14 11.65 -12.22
C GLY A 38 -9.59 11.33 -11.92
N ASP A 39 -10.45 11.32 -12.94
CA ASP A 39 -11.87 10.97 -12.80
C ASP A 39 -12.04 9.58 -12.20
N TYR A 40 -11.26 8.60 -12.70
CA TYR A 40 -11.23 7.26 -12.12
C TYR A 40 -10.75 7.28 -10.66
N ALA A 41 -9.64 7.95 -10.36
CA ALA A 41 -9.05 7.94 -9.02
C ALA A 41 -9.96 8.65 -7.99
N PHE A 42 -10.64 9.72 -8.38
CA PHE A 42 -11.58 10.46 -7.55
C PHE A 42 -12.82 9.63 -7.25
N THR A 43 -13.49 9.10 -8.28
CA THR A 43 -14.71 8.31 -8.10
C THR A 43 -14.42 7.00 -7.37
N PHE A 44 -13.28 6.36 -7.63
CA PHE A 44 -12.84 5.19 -6.91
C PHE A 44 -12.59 5.48 -5.43
N ALA A 45 -11.90 6.60 -5.09
CA ALA A 45 -11.67 6.99 -3.70
C ALA A 45 -12.98 7.21 -2.95
N ASN A 46 -13.96 7.86 -3.58
CA ASN A 46 -15.27 8.08 -2.98
C ASN A 46 -16.05 6.75 -2.79
N ALA A 47 -16.05 5.84 -3.77
CA ALA A 47 -16.65 4.52 -3.64
C ALA A 47 -16.01 3.68 -2.52
N GLN A 48 -14.69 3.84 -2.30
CA GLN A 48 -13.97 3.13 -1.25
C GLN A 48 -14.45 3.50 0.16
N TYR A 49 -14.99 4.71 0.40
CA TYR A 49 -15.61 5.03 1.70
C TYR A 49 -16.83 4.16 1.96
N PHE A 50 -17.69 3.97 0.95
CA PHE A 50 -18.87 3.10 1.10
C PHE A 50 -18.47 1.65 1.33
N ILE A 51 -17.43 1.16 0.66
CA ILE A 51 -16.88 -0.18 0.90
C ILE A 51 -16.32 -0.28 2.32
N LEU A 52 -15.56 0.70 2.77
CA LEU A 52 -14.98 0.74 4.11
C LEU A 52 -16.06 0.67 5.20
N PHE A 53 -17.09 1.51 5.08
CA PHE A 53 -18.20 1.55 6.04
C PHE A 53 -19.10 0.33 5.92
N GLY A 54 -19.29 -0.23 4.72
CA GLY A 54 -20.05 -1.46 4.50
C GLY A 54 -19.37 -2.72 5.05
N MET A 55 -18.04 -2.82 4.90
CA MET A 55 -17.26 -3.95 5.42
C MET A 55 -17.09 -3.94 6.95
N VAL A 56 -17.22 -2.79 7.61
CA VAL A 56 -17.27 -2.64 9.09
C VAL A 56 -16.16 -3.43 9.82
N GLY A 57 -14.95 -3.54 9.23
CA GLY A 57 -13.82 -4.28 9.82
C GLY A 57 -13.90 -5.81 9.73
N ILE A 58 -14.86 -6.35 8.99
CA ILE A 58 -15.08 -7.80 8.85
C ILE A 58 -13.87 -8.53 8.30
N THR A 59 -13.11 -7.92 7.39
CA THR A 59 -11.90 -8.55 6.84
C THR A 59 -10.90 -8.97 7.93
N LEU A 60 -10.63 -8.09 8.90
CA LEU A 60 -9.75 -8.41 10.03
C LEU A 60 -10.42 -9.33 11.05
N TYR A 61 -11.66 -9.01 11.40
CA TYR A 61 -12.42 -9.79 12.38
C TYR A 61 -12.63 -11.21 11.91
N GLY A 62 -13.12 -11.39 10.68
CA GLY A 62 -13.38 -12.70 10.09
C GLY A 62 -12.12 -13.55 9.99
N ASN A 63 -11.03 -12.98 9.46
CA ASN A 63 -9.74 -13.66 9.40
C ASN A 63 -9.31 -14.21 10.78
N ARG A 64 -9.32 -13.34 11.82
CA ARG A 64 -8.96 -13.72 13.18
C ARG A 64 -9.91 -14.77 13.76
N GLN A 65 -11.21 -14.60 13.60
CA GLN A 65 -12.22 -15.48 14.16
C GLN A 65 -12.14 -16.89 13.54
N ILE A 66 -11.96 -16.96 12.21
CA ILE A 66 -11.80 -18.23 11.49
C ILE A 66 -10.51 -18.94 11.92
N ALA A 67 -9.40 -18.23 12.08
CA ALA A 67 -8.15 -18.82 12.55
C ALA A 67 -8.28 -19.51 13.92
N TYR A 68 -9.10 -18.95 14.83
CA TYR A 68 -9.32 -19.54 16.16
C TYR A 68 -10.16 -20.83 16.15
N ILE A 69 -11.00 -21.03 15.12
CA ILE A 69 -11.98 -22.12 15.09
C ILE A 69 -11.80 -23.07 13.91
N ARG A 70 -10.71 -22.94 13.17
CA ARG A 70 -10.47 -23.65 11.90
C ARG A 70 -10.50 -25.17 11.99
N ASP A 71 -10.21 -25.73 13.18
CA ASP A 71 -10.13 -27.17 13.41
C ASP A 71 -11.50 -27.80 13.71
N ASP A 72 -12.54 -27.00 14.01
CA ASP A 72 -13.90 -27.44 14.30
C ASP A 72 -14.85 -27.09 13.14
N LYS A 73 -15.19 -28.05 12.31
CA LYS A 73 -16.01 -27.84 11.09
C LYS A 73 -17.41 -27.28 11.36
N GLU A 74 -18.04 -27.64 12.48
CA GLU A 74 -19.37 -27.14 12.79
C GLU A 74 -19.32 -25.68 13.22
N LYS A 75 -18.39 -25.33 14.14
CA LYS A 75 -18.15 -23.96 14.56
C LYS A 75 -17.71 -23.11 13.39
N LEU A 76 -16.81 -23.61 12.54
CA LEU A 76 -16.34 -22.93 11.33
C LEU A 76 -17.52 -22.55 10.42
N ARG A 77 -18.39 -23.50 10.08
CA ARG A 77 -19.57 -23.28 9.27
C ARG A 77 -20.49 -22.22 9.88
N ASN A 78 -20.90 -22.41 11.13
CA ASN A 78 -21.88 -21.53 11.77
C ASN A 78 -21.33 -20.10 11.94
N ASN A 79 -20.06 -19.93 12.31
CA ASN A 79 -19.43 -18.62 12.40
C ASN A 79 -19.25 -17.97 11.03
N PHE A 80 -18.86 -18.73 10.00
CA PHE A 80 -18.74 -18.20 8.64
C PHE A 80 -20.05 -17.56 8.18
N TYR A 81 -21.15 -18.30 8.24
CA TYR A 81 -22.45 -17.79 7.80
C TYR A 81 -22.97 -16.65 8.67
N SER A 82 -22.70 -16.68 9.97
CA SER A 82 -23.07 -15.60 10.88
C SER A 82 -22.30 -14.30 10.59
N ILE A 83 -20.99 -14.37 10.35
CA ILE A 83 -20.14 -13.23 9.99
C ILE A 83 -20.52 -12.72 8.59
N TYR A 84 -20.72 -13.64 7.62
CA TYR A 84 -21.13 -13.26 6.28
C TYR A 84 -22.50 -12.58 6.24
N LEU A 85 -23.45 -13.01 7.07
CA LEU A 85 -24.74 -12.33 7.18
C LEU A 85 -24.59 -10.89 7.70
N VAL A 86 -23.69 -10.64 8.67
CA VAL A 86 -23.37 -9.28 9.09
C VAL A 86 -22.84 -8.47 7.91
N GLN A 87 -21.86 -9.01 7.16
CA GLN A 87 -21.30 -8.38 5.97
C GLN A 87 -22.38 -8.07 4.93
N LEU A 88 -23.25 -9.04 4.65
CA LEU A 88 -24.32 -8.90 3.67
C LEU A 88 -25.26 -7.73 4.03
N ILE A 89 -25.71 -7.68 5.28
CA ILE A 89 -26.62 -6.62 5.76
C ILE A 89 -25.94 -5.25 5.66
N THR A 90 -24.72 -5.12 6.20
CA THR A 90 -24.00 -3.83 6.24
C THR A 90 -23.60 -3.38 4.84
N MET A 91 -23.20 -4.29 3.95
CA MET A 91 -22.87 -3.98 2.55
C MET A 91 -24.10 -3.61 1.73
N ILE A 92 -25.26 -4.28 1.93
CA ILE A 92 -26.51 -3.88 1.27
C ILE A 92 -26.90 -2.46 1.70
N LEU A 93 -26.88 -2.15 3.01
CA LEU A 93 -27.14 -0.82 3.48
C LEU A 93 -26.20 0.22 2.87
N SER A 94 -24.90 -0.09 2.83
CA SER A 94 -23.91 0.78 2.20
C SER A 94 -24.14 0.95 0.70
N SER A 95 -24.56 -0.12 0.00
CA SER A 95 -24.90 -0.05 -1.43
C SER A 95 -26.13 0.85 -1.68
N ILE A 96 -27.13 0.77 -0.83
CA ILE A 96 -28.30 1.66 -0.93
C ILE A 96 -27.89 3.13 -0.72
N VAL A 97 -27.09 3.40 0.32
CA VAL A 97 -26.61 4.76 0.59
C VAL A 97 -25.72 5.26 -0.55
N PHE A 98 -24.89 4.40 -1.14
CA PHE A 98 -24.10 4.73 -2.33
C PHE A 98 -24.98 5.10 -3.53
N LEU A 99 -26.00 4.30 -3.83
CA LEU A 99 -26.91 4.61 -4.94
C LEU A 99 -27.68 5.90 -4.70
N LEU A 100 -28.16 6.14 -3.47
CA LEU A 100 -28.79 7.41 -3.10
C LEU A 100 -27.82 8.58 -3.30
N PHE A 101 -26.58 8.45 -2.85
CA PHE A 101 -25.54 9.47 -3.09
C PHE A 101 -25.37 9.74 -4.57
N VAL A 102 -25.17 8.70 -5.39
CA VAL A 102 -24.92 8.83 -6.83
C VAL A 102 -26.10 9.51 -7.53
N PHE A 103 -27.33 9.08 -7.30
CA PHE A 103 -28.51 9.65 -7.98
C PHE A 103 -28.91 11.04 -7.46
N THR A 104 -28.43 11.46 -6.27
CA THR A 104 -28.77 12.76 -5.70
C THR A 104 -27.72 13.83 -6.04
N PHE A 105 -26.46 13.45 -6.14
CA PHE A 105 -25.35 14.42 -6.21
C PHE A 105 -24.54 14.37 -7.52
N GLU A 106 -24.71 13.34 -8.35
CA GLU A 106 -23.88 13.17 -9.53
C GLU A 106 -24.70 13.22 -10.82
N GLU A 107 -24.14 13.86 -11.85
CA GLU A 107 -24.76 14.03 -13.16
C GLU A 107 -23.78 13.73 -14.30
N GLY A 108 -24.29 13.54 -15.52
CA GLY A 108 -23.50 13.36 -16.73
C GLY A 108 -22.56 12.17 -16.70
N ASP A 109 -21.34 12.34 -17.19
CA ASP A 109 -20.34 11.28 -17.31
C ASP A 109 -19.87 10.77 -15.94
N HIS A 110 -19.86 11.60 -14.92
CA HIS A 110 -19.54 11.18 -13.55
C HIS A 110 -20.56 10.19 -13.00
N LEU A 111 -21.85 10.36 -13.29
CA LEU A 111 -22.90 9.42 -12.91
C LEU A 111 -22.57 8.00 -13.40
N TYR A 112 -22.25 7.84 -14.69
CA TYR A 112 -21.93 6.53 -15.27
C TYR A 112 -20.65 5.95 -14.70
N LEU A 113 -19.67 6.79 -14.41
CA LEU A 113 -18.41 6.35 -13.81
C LEU A 113 -18.62 5.87 -12.37
N TYR A 114 -19.44 6.57 -11.57
CA TYR A 114 -19.82 6.10 -10.23
C TYR A 114 -20.62 4.80 -10.28
N LEU A 115 -21.55 4.65 -11.22
CA LEU A 115 -22.26 3.38 -11.42
C LEU A 115 -21.31 2.23 -11.74
N ALA A 116 -20.28 2.49 -12.57
CA ALA A 116 -19.20 1.52 -12.82
C ALA A 116 -18.40 1.20 -11.54
N GLN A 117 -18.15 2.18 -10.66
CA GLN A 117 -17.53 1.92 -9.35
C GLN A 117 -18.43 1.10 -8.42
N GLY A 118 -19.75 1.14 -8.60
CA GLY A 118 -20.71 0.28 -7.89
C GLY A 118 -20.40 -1.20 -8.03
N ILE A 119 -19.76 -1.63 -9.14
CA ILE A 119 -19.30 -3.02 -9.32
C ILE A 119 -18.27 -3.39 -8.24
N ASN A 120 -17.42 -2.46 -7.80
CA ASN A 120 -16.48 -2.71 -6.69
C ASN A 120 -17.20 -2.89 -5.34
N ILE A 121 -18.33 -2.20 -5.14
CA ILE A 121 -19.16 -2.39 -3.94
C ILE A 121 -19.80 -3.77 -3.96
N LEU A 122 -20.34 -4.20 -5.11
CA LEU A 122 -20.85 -5.56 -5.32
C LEU A 122 -19.75 -6.61 -5.14
N ALA A 123 -18.54 -6.34 -5.64
CA ALA A 123 -17.39 -7.21 -5.43
C ALA A 123 -17.06 -7.39 -3.95
N SER A 124 -17.18 -6.32 -3.15
CA SER A 124 -16.93 -6.37 -1.70
C SER A 124 -18.05 -7.07 -0.94
N LEU A 125 -19.29 -7.01 -1.42
CA LEU A 125 -20.43 -7.74 -0.86
C LEU A 125 -20.20 -9.25 -0.91
N VAL A 126 -19.60 -9.76 -1.99
CA VAL A 126 -19.32 -11.19 -2.16
C VAL A 126 -17.90 -11.60 -1.75
N ASP A 127 -17.10 -10.67 -1.19
CA ASP A 127 -15.72 -10.94 -0.77
C ASP A 127 -15.68 -11.76 0.52
N ILE A 128 -15.30 -13.03 0.39
CA ILE A 128 -15.07 -13.97 1.49
C ILE A 128 -13.58 -14.36 1.62
N SER A 129 -12.68 -13.50 1.12
CA SER A 129 -11.23 -13.76 1.17
C SER A 129 -10.71 -13.95 2.60
N TRP A 130 -11.33 -13.31 3.59
CA TRP A 130 -11.02 -13.43 5.01
C TRP A 130 -11.19 -14.87 5.54
N LEU A 131 -12.08 -15.69 4.96
CA LEU A 131 -12.20 -17.12 5.29
C LEU A 131 -10.91 -17.86 4.90
N PHE A 132 -10.44 -17.66 3.66
CA PHE A 132 -9.27 -18.37 3.13
C PHE A 132 -7.98 -17.90 3.79
N MET A 133 -7.90 -16.63 4.19
CA MET A 133 -6.80 -16.11 5.01
C MET A 133 -6.77 -16.76 6.38
N GLY A 134 -7.91 -16.86 7.07
CA GLY A 134 -8.02 -17.53 8.36
C GLY A 134 -7.73 -19.03 8.32
N LEU A 135 -8.03 -19.70 7.19
CA LEU A 135 -7.68 -21.10 6.94
C LEU A 135 -6.25 -21.31 6.44
N GLU A 136 -5.47 -20.24 6.27
CA GLU A 136 -4.09 -20.29 5.71
C GLU A 136 -4.02 -20.93 4.30
N GLN A 137 -5.10 -20.86 3.52
CA GLN A 137 -5.15 -21.43 2.16
C GLN A 137 -4.62 -20.46 1.10
N PHE A 138 -3.41 -19.93 1.30
CA PHE A 138 -2.77 -18.89 0.47
C PHE A 138 -2.62 -19.30 -1.00
N LYS A 139 -2.37 -20.57 -1.31
CA LYS A 139 -2.20 -21.04 -2.70
C LYS A 139 -3.41 -20.70 -3.57
N LYS A 140 -4.63 -20.98 -3.06
CA LYS A 140 -5.88 -20.72 -3.83
C LYS A 140 -6.05 -19.22 -4.07
N THR A 141 -5.78 -18.41 -3.07
CA THR A 141 -5.88 -16.95 -3.15
C THR A 141 -4.87 -16.37 -4.15
N VAL A 142 -3.62 -16.84 -4.10
CA VAL A 142 -2.54 -16.36 -4.96
C VAL A 142 -2.80 -16.71 -6.42
N ILE A 143 -3.09 -17.97 -6.74
CA ILE A 143 -3.33 -18.41 -8.14
C ILE A 143 -4.51 -17.65 -8.73
N ARG A 144 -5.62 -17.55 -8.01
CA ARG A 144 -6.79 -16.81 -8.44
C ARG A 144 -6.44 -15.34 -8.74
N ASN A 145 -5.82 -14.67 -7.75
CA ASN A 145 -5.47 -13.26 -7.89
C ASN A 145 -4.54 -13.02 -9.09
N THR A 146 -3.61 -13.94 -9.33
CA THR A 146 -2.71 -13.88 -10.50
C THR A 146 -3.49 -13.97 -11.81
N ILE A 147 -4.36 -14.96 -11.94
CA ILE A 147 -5.17 -15.16 -13.17
C ILE A 147 -6.07 -13.93 -13.42
N VAL A 148 -6.80 -13.48 -12.40
CA VAL A 148 -7.70 -12.33 -12.52
C VAL A 148 -6.94 -11.06 -12.92
N LYS A 149 -5.78 -10.81 -12.33
CA LYS A 149 -4.95 -9.64 -12.68
C LYS A 149 -4.41 -9.72 -14.10
N LEU A 150 -3.97 -10.90 -14.57
CA LEU A 150 -3.50 -11.05 -15.95
C LEU A 150 -4.65 -10.89 -16.95
N LEU A 151 -5.83 -11.42 -16.68
CA LEU A 151 -7.02 -11.21 -17.49
C LEU A 151 -7.42 -9.72 -17.52
N SER A 152 -7.39 -9.04 -16.37
CA SER A 152 -7.65 -7.60 -16.29
C SER A 152 -6.65 -6.80 -17.12
N LEU A 153 -5.36 -7.13 -17.04
CA LEU A 153 -4.31 -6.51 -17.84
C LEU A 153 -4.59 -6.68 -19.34
N ALA A 154 -4.88 -7.91 -19.79
CA ALA A 154 -5.20 -8.19 -21.18
C ALA A 154 -6.45 -7.40 -21.64
N SER A 155 -7.50 -7.38 -20.81
CA SER A 155 -8.73 -6.62 -21.10
C SER A 155 -8.49 -5.13 -21.23
N ILE A 156 -7.65 -4.53 -20.35
CA ILE A 156 -7.28 -3.13 -20.45
C ILE A 156 -6.62 -2.84 -21.81
N PHE A 157 -5.66 -3.66 -22.24
CA PHE A 157 -4.99 -3.47 -23.54
C PHE A 157 -5.91 -3.67 -24.75
N ILE A 158 -6.95 -4.50 -24.63
CA ILE A 158 -7.88 -4.78 -25.73
C ILE A 158 -8.96 -3.68 -25.84
N PHE A 159 -9.54 -3.26 -24.72
CA PHE A 159 -10.76 -2.44 -24.70
C PHE A 159 -10.54 -0.99 -24.36
N VAL A 160 -9.44 -0.59 -23.71
CA VAL A 160 -9.16 0.80 -23.35
C VAL A 160 -8.20 1.39 -24.37
N LYS A 161 -8.71 2.18 -25.33
CA LYS A 161 -7.95 2.71 -26.46
C LYS A 161 -7.99 4.23 -26.55
N ASN A 162 -9.05 4.87 -26.03
CA ASN A 162 -9.34 6.28 -26.15
C ASN A 162 -9.51 6.92 -24.78
N LYS A 163 -9.54 8.26 -24.73
CA LYS A 163 -9.73 9.02 -23.49
C LYS A 163 -11.09 8.78 -22.85
N GLU A 164 -12.11 8.56 -23.70
CA GLU A 164 -13.49 8.32 -23.27
C GLU A 164 -13.69 6.94 -22.62
N ASP A 165 -12.72 6.03 -22.76
CA ASP A 165 -12.82 4.65 -22.25
C ASP A 165 -12.59 4.54 -20.73
N VAL A 166 -12.62 5.65 -19.99
CA VAL A 166 -12.45 5.66 -18.51
C VAL A 166 -13.52 4.81 -17.82
N ILE A 167 -14.77 4.81 -18.34
CA ILE A 167 -15.85 3.98 -17.80
C ILE A 167 -15.57 2.50 -18.07
N ILE A 168 -15.10 2.16 -19.27
CA ILE A 168 -14.70 0.77 -19.61
C ILE A 168 -13.55 0.32 -18.71
N TYR A 169 -12.56 1.18 -18.46
CA TYR A 169 -11.48 0.91 -17.53
C TYR A 169 -11.99 0.60 -16.11
N ALA A 170 -12.92 1.41 -15.60
CA ALA A 170 -13.54 1.18 -14.29
C ALA A 170 -14.32 -0.14 -14.23
N ILE A 171 -15.08 -0.46 -15.29
CA ILE A 171 -15.84 -1.72 -15.41
C ILE A 171 -14.88 -2.93 -15.41
N ILE A 172 -13.80 -2.88 -16.19
CA ILE A 172 -12.82 -3.99 -16.25
C ILE A 172 -12.24 -4.26 -14.86
N LEU A 173 -11.82 -3.22 -14.14
CA LEU A 173 -11.26 -3.39 -12.80
C LEU A 173 -12.29 -3.87 -11.78
N GLY A 174 -13.52 -3.31 -11.83
CA GLY A 174 -14.63 -3.74 -10.98
C GLY A 174 -15.03 -5.19 -11.23
N LEU A 175 -15.21 -5.59 -12.51
CA LEU A 175 -15.55 -6.97 -12.89
C LEU A 175 -14.43 -7.94 -12.53
N SER A 176 -13.16 -7.56 -12.69
CA SER A 176 -12.03 -8.36 -12.22
C SER A 176 -12.12 -8.68 -10.74
N ASN A 177 -12.41 -7.67 -9.92
CA ASN A 177 -12.59 -7.86 -8.47
C ASN A 177 -13.83 -8.74 -8.18
N LEU A 178 -14.95 -8.47 -8.83
CA LEU A 178 -16.20 -9.20 -8.64
C LEU A 178 -16.06 -10.67 -9.02
N LEU A 179 -15.65 -10.96 -10.25
CA LEU A 179 -15.45 -12.33 -10.74
C LEU A 179 -14.39 -13.06 -9.92
N GLY A 180 -13.31 -12.34 -9.57
CA GLY A 180 -12.31 -12.85 -8.67
C GLY A 180 -12.91 -13.29 -7.32
N ASN A 181 -13.72 -12.47 -6.67
CA ASN A 181 -14.34 -12.80 -5.38
C ASN A 181 -15.37 -13.92 -5.50
N LEU A 182 -16.14 -13.96 -6.59
CA LEU A 182 -17.08 -15.04 -6.85
C LEU A 182 -16.42 -16.42 -6.97
N THR A 183 -15.19 -16.51 -7.48
CA THR A 183 -14.49 -17.81 -7.55
C THR A 183 -14.26 -18.46 -6.19
N PHE A 184 -14.19 -17.72 -5.10
CA PHE A 184 -14.08 -18.28 -3.75
C PHE A 184 -15.32 -19.08 -3.35
N TRP A 185 -16.49 -18.67 -3.79
CA TRP A 185 -17.75 -19.36 -3.50
C TRP A 185 -17.81 -20.77 -4.06
N LEU A 186 -17.07 -21.07 -5.14
CA LEU A 186 -16.97 -22.41 -5.70
C LEU A 186 -16.32 -23.43 -4.74
N TYR A 187 -15.57 -22.95 -3.75
CA TYR A 187 -14.92 -23.82 -2.75
C TYR A 187 -15.79 -24.05 -1.51
N ILE A 188 -16.80 -23.21 -1.25
CA ILE A 188 -17.63 -23.28 -0.04
C ILE A 188 -18.31 -24.64 0.16
N PRO A 189 -18.93 -25.27 -0.87
CA PRO A 189 -19.60 -26.58 -0.70
C PRO A 189 -18.67 -27.65 -0.16
N LYS A 190 -17.40 -27.65 -0.60
CA LYS A 190 -16.39 -28.64 -0.19
C LYS A 190 -15.74 -28.31 1.16
N LEU A 191 -15.65 -27.04 1.52
CA LEU A 191 -14.98 -26.59 2.76
C LEU A 191 -15.88 -26.71 3.98
N ILE A 192 -17.09 -26.17 3.90
CA ILE A 192 -18.00 -26.01 5.05
C ILE A 192 -19.43 -26.47 4.77
N GLY A 193 -19.80 -26.62 3.49
CA GLY A 193 -21.14 -27.07 3.08
C GLY A 193 -22.25 -26.07 3.40
N PHE A 194 -23.48 -26.43 2.98
CA PHE A 194 -24.68 -25.60 3.18
C PHE A 194 -25.73 -26.22 4.14
N LYS A 195 -25.47 -27.45 4.69
CA LYS A 195 -26.41 -28.16 5.52
C LYS A 195 -26.26 -27.75 6.99
N ASN A 196 -27.39 -27.73 7.73
CA ASN A 196 -27.44 -27.48 9.19
C ASN A 196 -26.75 -26.18 9.64
N ILE A 197 -27.02 -25.10 8.92
CA ILE A 197 -26.48 -23.78 9.27
C ILE A 197 -27.25 -23.23 10.48
N LYS A 198 -26.52 -22.93 11.55
CA LYS A 198 -27.04 -22.23 12.74
C LYS A 198 -26.47 -20.83 12.78
N ILE A 199 -27.27 -19.83 12.46
CA ILE A 199 -26.90 -18.43 12.56
C ILE A 199 -27.07 -17.99 14.00
N ASN A 200 -25.95 -17.65 14.66
CA ASN A 200 -25.94 -17.31 16.07
C ASN A 200 -25.08 -16.06 16.33
N LYS A 201 -25.45 -15.30 17.36
CA LYS A 201 -24.59 -14.24 17.93
C LYS A 201 -24.26 -13.10 16.95
N ILE A 202 -25.15 -12.76 16.00
CA ILE A 202 -24.96 -11.68 15.01
C ILE A 202 -24.48 -10.39 15.69
N ASN A 203 -25.16 -9.93 16.76
CA ASN A 203 -24.80 -8.73 17.50
C ASN A 203 -23.39 -8.82 18.12
N LYS A 204 -22.94 -10.01 18.53
CA LYS A 204 -21.57 -10.20 19.04
C LYS A 204 -20.55 -10.05 17.93
N HIS A 205 -20.82 -10.63 16.74
CA HIS A 205 -19.96 -10.50 15.58
C HIS A 205 -19.86 -9.06 15.12
N LEU A 206 -20.98 -8.34 15.05
CA LEU A 206 -21.00 -6.93 14.70
C LEU A 206 -20.21 -6.06 15.70
N LYS A 207 -20.45 -6.20 17.01
CA LYS A 207 -19.72 -5.45 18.04
C LYS A 207 -18.21 -5.72 17.99
N SER A 208 -17.80 -6.98 17.80
CA SER A 208 -16.40 -7.34 17.73
C SER A 208 -15.73 -6.85 16.44
N SER A 209 -16.47 -6.80 15.34
CA SER A 209 -16.03 -6.25 14.06
C SER A 209 -15.84 -4.74 14.16
N LEU A 210 -16.83 -4.02 14.72
CA LEU A 210 -16.76 -2.57 14.98
C LEU A 210 -15.57 -2.18 15.85
N ALA A 211 -15.21 -2.97 16.84
CA ALA A 211 -14.04 -2.70 17.70
C ALA A 211 -12.71 -2.73 16.89
N LEU A 212 -12.62 -3.57 15.83
CA LEU A 212 -11.49 -3.62 14.93
C LEU A 212 -11.60 -2.63 13.77
N PHE A 213 -12.77 -2.08 13.52
CA PHE A 213 -13.04 -1.11 12.48
C PHE A 213 -12.45 0.27 12.80
N ILE A 214 -12.55 0.71 14.07
CA ILE A 214 -12.12 2.05 14.50
C ILE A 214 -10.66 2.36 14.12
N PRO A 215 -9.66 1.49 14.39
CA PRO A 215 -8.30 1.72 13.92
C PRO A 215 -8.16 1.75 12.40
N GLN A 216 -8.97 0.94 11.69
CA GLN A 216 -8.95 0.90 10.23
C GLN A 216 -9.47 2.19 9.59
N ILE A 217 -10.50 2.83 10.17
CA ILE A 217 -11.01 4.11 9.67
C ILE A 217 -9.87 5.13 9.62
N ALA A 218 -9.11 5.28 10.69
CA ALA A 218 -8.03 6.25 10.76
C ALA A 218 -7.01 6.07 9.62
N ILE A 219 -6.66 4.83 9.30
CA ILE A 219 -5.69 4.50 8.24
C ILE A 219 -6.31 4.72 6.84
N GLN A 220 -7.50 4.17 6.60
CA GLN A 220 -8.09 4.16 5.25
C GLN A 220 -8.63 5.54 4.85
N VAL A 221 -9.29 6.26 5.76
CA VAL A 221 -9.76 7.62 5.49
C VAL A 221 -8.59 8.52 5.14
N TYR A 222 -7.49 8.45 5.87
CA TYR A 222 -6.28 9.18 5.58
C TYR A 222 -5.74 8.92 4.16
N VAL A 223 -5.70 7.67 3.71
CA VAL A 223 -5.21 7.29 2.37
C VAL A 223 -6.11 7.81 1.25
N LEU A 224 -7.42 7.89 1.48
CA LEU A 224 -8.42 8.31 0.49
C LEU A 224 -8.62 9.83 0.48
N LEU A 225 -8.47 10.47 1.63
CA LEU A 225 -8.87 11.85 1.90
C LEU A 225 -8.25 12.87 0.93
N SER A 226 -6.96 12.74 0.67
CA SER A 226 -6.26 13.67 -0.23
C SER A 226 -6.86 13.69 -1.64
N ARG A 227 -7.29 12.51 -2.19
CA ARG A 227 -7.92 12.44 -3.51
C ARG A 227 -9.30 13.10 -3.51
N THR A 228 -10.11 12.79 -2.49
CA THR A 228 -11.47 13.33 -2.36
C THR A 228 -11.44 14.85 -2.15
N LEU A 229 -10.62 15.35 -1.23
CA LEU A 229 -10.51 16.79 -1.00
C LEU A 229 -9.93 17.52 -2.20
N LEU A 230 -8.92 16.95 -2.85
CA LEU A 230 -8.30 17.54 -4.04
C LEU A 230 -9.31 17.68 -5.18
N GLY A 231 -10.10 16.63 -5.48
CA GLY A 231 -11.12 16.67 -6.51
C GLY A 231 -12.22 17.68 -6.22
N ASN A 232 -12.65 17.80 -4.94
CA ASN A 232 -13.69 18.75 -4.53
C ASN A 232 -13.20 20.20 -4.47
N PHE A 233 -11.95 20.45 -4.10
CA PHE A 233 -11.42 21.80 -3.93
C PHE A 233 -10.77 22.38 -5.18
N THR A 234 -10.38 21.52 -6.13
CA THR A 234 -9.73 21.90 -7.39
C THR A 234 -10.44 21.26 -8.59
N ASN A 235 -9.87 20.19 -9.13
CA ASN A 235 -10.44 19.42 -10.24
C ASN A 235 -9.83 18.00 -10.28
N THR A 236 -10.40 17.15 -11.12
CA THR A 236 -9.95 15.76 -11.27
C THR A 236 -8.61 15.60 -11.97
N ILE A 237 -8.18 16.56 -12.79
CA ILE A 237 -6.84 16.56 -13.42
C ILE A 237 -5.77 16.58 -12.32
N GLU A 238 -5.92 17.44 -11.32
CA GLU A 238 -5.02 17.51 -10.16
C GLU A 238 -5.00 16.18 -9.37
N VAL A 239 -6.17 15.52 -9.26
CA VAL A 239 -6.24 14.17 -8.67
C VAL A 239 -5.43 13.17 -9.48
N GLY A 240 -5.49 13.24 -10.82
CA GLY A 240 -4.70 12.38 -11.72
C GLY A 240 -3.19 12.57 -11.55
N TYR A 241 -2.74 13.81 -11.44
CA TYR A 241 -1.34 14.13 -11.15
C TYR A 241 -0.89 13.57 -9.79
N TYR A 242 -1.68 13.83 -8.75
CA TYR A 242 -1.39 13.31 -7.41
C TYR A 242 -1.37 11.78 -7.40
N ASP A 243 -2.40 11.12 -7.92
CA ASP A 243 -2.53 9.66 -7.89
C ASP A 243 -1.40 8.95 -8.63
N ASN A 244 -1.01 9.46 -9.82
CA ASN A 244 0.10 8.92 -10.59
C ASN A 244 1.45 9.13 -9.89
N SER A 245 1.69 10.29 -9.26
CA SER A 245 2.90 10.50 -8.47
C SER A 245 2.99 9.51 -7.30
N GLN A 246 1.87 9.26 -6.60
CA GLN A 246 1.81 8.29 -5.50
C GLN A 246 1.99 6.84 -5.97
N LYS A 247 1.58 6.48 -7.19
CA LYS A 247 1.80 5.14 -7.75
C LYS A 247 3.28 4.81 -7.89
N LEU A 248 4.12 5.75 -8.35
CA LEU A 248 5.58 5.55 -8.43
C LEU A 248 6.20 5.35 -7.04
N VAL A 249 5.81 6.17 -6.08
CA VAL A 249 6.27 6.03 -4.69
C VAL A 249 5.87 4.68 -4.11
N LYS A 250 4.63 4.21 -4.36
CA LYS A 250 4.16 2.90 -3.90
C LYS A 250 4.94 1.73 -4.49
N ILE A 251 5.34 1.82 -5.76
CA ILE A 251 6.20 0.80 -6.39
C ILE A 251 7.52 0.70 -5.62
N ALA A 252 8.16 1.83 -5.34
CA ALA A 252 9.40 1.87 -4.57
C ALA A 252 9.21 1.33 -3.13
N LEU A 253 8.10 1.71 -2.46
CA LEU A 253 7.76 1.25 -1.12
C LEU A 253 7.56 -0.27 -1.03
N THR A 254 7.05 -0.91 -2.08
CA THR A 254 6.87 -2.37 -2.09
C THR A 254 8.18 -3.11 -1.84
N VAL A 255 9.30 -2.59 -2.36
CA VAL A 255 10.63 -3.18 -2.15
C VAL A 255 11.09 -3.02 -0.71
N THR A 256 10.91 -1.83 -0.13
CA THR A 256 11.37 -1.54 1.24
C THR A 256 10.53 -2.26 2.29
N THR A 257 9.22 -2.35 2.10
CA THR A 257 8.29 -3.01 3.03
C THR A 257 8.37 -4.53 2.97
N ALA A 258 8.87 -5.12 1.87
CA ALA A 258 9.12 -6.56 1.78
C ALA A 258 10.08 -7.07 2.87
N ILE A 259 11.05 -6.24 3.30
CA ILE A 259 11.94 -6.58 4.42
C ILE A 259 11.12 -6.79 5.70
N GLY A 260 10.09 -5.97 5.92
CA GLY A 260 9.21 -6.06 7.08
C GLY A 260 8.44 -7.37 7.15
N THR A 261 8.01 -7.92 6.01
CA THR A 261 7.27 -9.19 5.99
C THR A 261 8.09 -10.39 6.48
N VAL A 262 9.41 -10.32 6.30
CA VAL A 262 10.36 -11.35 6.77
C VAL A 262 10.73 -11.13 8.24
N MET A 263 10.94 -9.88 8.65
CA MET A 263 11.41 -9.54 9.99
C MET A 263 10.32 -9.62 11.06
N MET A 264 9.08 -9.26 10.71
CA MET A 264 7.97 -9.20 11.66
C MET A 264 7.69 -10.53 12.40
N PRO A 265 7.62 -11.72 11.75
CA PRO A 265 7.43 -12.98 12.46
C PRO A 265 8.59 -13.30 13.40
N LYS A 266 9.84 -13.01 12.98
CA LYS A 266 11.04 -13.25 13.82
C LYS A 266 11.00 -12.37 15.08
N ILE A 267 10.65 -11.09 14.93
CA ILE A 267 10.52 -10.16 16.04
C ILE A 267 9.39 -10.57 16.97
N SER A 268 8.20 -10.91 16.42
CA SER A 268 7.03 -11.37 17.22
C SER A 268 7.36 -12.59 18.06
N ASN A 269 8.07 -13.56 17.50
CA ASN A 269 8.47 -14.77 18.21
C ASN A 269 9.47 -14.46 19.36
N THR A 270 10.39 -13.52 19.11
CA THR A 270 11.38 -13.08 20.13
C THR A 270 10.71 -12.27 21.23
N VAL A 271 9.69 -11.46 20.93
CA VAL A 271 8.88 -10.79 21.96
C VAL A 271 8.16 -11.80 22.83
N ALA A 272 7.57 -12.85 22.22
CA ALA A 272 6.89 -13.91 22.95
C ALA A 272 7.83 -14.71 23.90
N SER A 273 9.12 -14.84 23.56
CA SER A 273 10.14 -15.44 24.43
C SER A 273 10.65 -14.53 25.55
N GLY A 274 10.27 -13.23 25.55
CA GLY A 274 10.67 -12.26 26.58
C GLY A 274 12.08 -11.69 26.43
N ASP A 275 12.82 -12.03 25.36
CA ASP A 275 14.18 -11.58 25.11
C ASP A 275 14.19 -10.16 24.48
N ILE A 276 14.06 -9.15 25.33
CA ILE A 276 13.98 -7.74 24.90
C ILE A 276 15.26 -7.25 24.25
N ASP A 277 16.43 -7.71 24.67
CA ASP A 277 17.70 -7.27 24.07
C ASP A 277 17.84 -7.79 22.64
N LYS A 278 17.41 -9.01 22.41
CA LYS A 278 17.36 -9.60 21.07
C LYS A 278 16.31 -8.92 20.19
N VAL A 279 15.17 -8.48 20.74
CA VAL A 279 14.19 -7.64 20.02
C VAL A 279 14.85 -6.33 19.57
N LYS A 280 15.54 -5.61 20.47
CA LYS A 280 16.27 -4.37 20.13
C LYS A 280 17.34 -4.61 19.06
N TYR A 281 18.05 -5.72 19.15
CA TYR A 281 19.03 -6.13 18.15
C TYR A 281 18.39 -6.33 16.76
N TYR A 282 17.29 -7.08 16.66
CA TYR A 282 16.59 -7.31 15.39
C TYR A 282 16.00 -6.02 14.81
N ILE A 283 15.45 -5.16 15.65
CA ILE A 283 14.94 -3.85 15.21
C ILE A 283 16.06 -2.97 14.66
N ARG A 284 17.22 -2.91 15.33
CA ARG A 284 18.36 -2.16 14.82
C ARG A 284 18.84 -2.69 13.48
N ASN A 285 18.91 -3.99 13.32
CA ASN A 285 19.29 -4.62 12.04
C ASN A 285 18.26 -4.37 10.95
N SER A 286 16.96 -4.54 11.26
CA SER A 286 15.88 -4.23 10.31
C SER A 286 15.95 -2.76 9.89
N PHE A 287 16.13 -1.84 10.82
CA PHE A 287 16.25 -0.42 10.56
C PHE A 287 17.45 -0.10 9.66
N PHE A 288 18.59 -0.73 9.91
CA PHE A 288 19.78 -0.59 9.06
C PHE A 288 19.53 -1.08 7.64
N PHE A 289 19.01 -2.31 7.46
CA PHE A 289 18.75 -2.87 6.14
C PHE A 289 17.66 -2.12 5.37
N VAL A 290 16.60 -1.71 6.05
CA VAL A 290 15.53 -0.93 5.44
C VAL A 290 16.09 0.41 4.94
N ASN A 291 16.96 1.07 5.69
CA ASN A 291 17.58 2.33 5.27
C ASN A 291 18.61 2.17 4.15
N ALA A 292 19.36 1.06 4.15
CA ALA A 292 20.27 0.73 3.05
C ALA A 292 19.55 0.64 1.69
N VAL A 293 18.23 0.39 1.70
CA VAL A 293 17.40 0.31 0.49
C VAL A 293 16.55 1.57 0.30
N SER A 294 15.86 2.05 1.35
CA SER A 294 14.90 3.16 1.23
C SER A 294 15.57 4.51 0.90
N ILE A 295 16.75 4.77 1.46
CA ILE A 295 17.48 6.03 1.19
C ILE A 295 17.90 6.10 -0.28
N PRO A 296 18.62 5.11 -0.88
CA PRO A 296 18.94 5.18 -2.30
C PRO A 296 17.71 5.12 -3.20
N MET A 297 16.61 4.45 -2.81
CA MET A 297 15.38 4.49 -3.60
C MET A 297 14.74 5.88 -3.60
N CYS A 298 14.75 6.59 -2.47
CA CYS A 298 14.30 7.98 -2.41
C CYS A 298 15.15 8.86 -3.33
N PHE A 299 16.48 8.89 -3.13
CA PHE A 299 17.39 9.73 -3.91
C PHE A 299 17.49 9.29 -5.38
N GLY A 300 17.34 7.99 -5.66
CA GLY A 300 17.26 7.45 -7.01
C GLY A 300 16.02 7.96 -7.75
N LEU A 301 14.85 7.88 -7.12
CA LEU A 301 13.60 8.38 -7.70
C LEU A 301 13.64 9.90 -7.90
N LEU A 302 14.21 10.65 -6.94
CA LEU A 302 14.53 12.08 -7.09
C LEU A 302 15.39 12.33 -8.34
N GLY A 303 16.45 11.53 -8.52
CA GLY A 303 17.41 11.68 -9.60
C GLY A 303 16.86 11.39 -10.98
N ILE A 304 16.04 10.34 -11.13
CA ILE A 304 15.53 9.90 -12.44
C ILE A 304 14.21 10.55 -12.83
N SER A 305 13.52 11.23 -11.92
CA SER A 305 12.13 11.68 -12.10
C SER A 305 11.92 12.52 -13.36
N LYS A 306 12.85 13.42 -13.69
CA LYS A 306 12.74 14.34 -14.83
C LYS A 306 12.78 13.59 -16.18
N GLU A 307 13.60 12.56 -16.29
CA GLU A 307 13.71 11.74 -17.50
C GLU A 307 12.69 10.60 -17.51
N LEU A 308 12.23 10.15 -16.33
CA LEU A 308 11.25 9.08 -16.18
C LEU A 308 9.84 9.53 -16.59
N THR A 309 9.39 10.65 -16.06
CA THR A 309 7.97 11.02 -16.12
C THR A 309 7.44 11.27 -17.53
N PRO A 310 8.17 11.87 -18.49
CA PRO A 310 7.64 12.14 -19.83
C PRO A 310 7.32 10.87 -20.63
N TRP A 311 8.21 9.88 -20.62
CA TRP A 311 7.93 8.64 -21.35
C TRP A 311 7.03 7.68 -20.59
N PHE A 312 7.03 7.76 -19.26
CA PHE A 312 6.24 6.88 -18.40
C PHE A 312 4.76 7.28 -18.39
N PHE A 313 4.45 8.56 -18.14
CA PHE A 313 3.07 9.04 -18.05
C PHE A 313 2.52 9.65 -19.34
N GLY A 314 3.40 10.11 -20.24
CA GLY A 314 3.00 10.81 -21.47
C GLY A 314 2.96 12.34 -21.33
N SER A 315 2.69 13.00 -22.45
CA SER A 315 2.80 14.46 -22.61
C SER A 315 1.76 15.26 -21.82
N GLU A 316 0.65 14.66 -21.42
CA GLU A 316 -0.38 15.36 -20.63
C GLU A 316 0.00 15.56 -19.14
N PHE A 317 1.02 14.88 -18.67
CA PHE A 317 1.49 14.98 -17.29
C PHE A 317 2.73 15.88 -17.15
N ILE A 318 2.69 17.06 -17.79
CA ILE A 318 3.80 18.03 -17.73
C ILE A 318 3.97 18.54 -16.29
N GLY A 319 5.20 18.46 -15.76
CA GLY A 319 5.52 18.94 -14.40
C GLY A 319 5.22 17.96 -13.28
N ILE A 320 4.72 16.75 -13.58
CA ILE A 320 4.51 15.69 -12.57
C ILE A 320 5.83 15.26 -11.89
N ASP A 321 6.96 15.47 -12.54
CA ASP A 321 8.30 15.22 -11.97
C ASP A 321 8.48 15.93 -10.62
N LYS A 322 7.99 17.17 -10.47
CA LYS A 322 8.02 17.91 -9.21
C LYS A 322 7.24 17.21 -8.11
N LEU A 323 6.07 16.63 -8.44
CA LEU A 323 5.25 15.88 -7.49
C LEU A 323 5.94 14.57 -7.08
N VAL A 324 6.59 13.89 -8.02
CA VAL A 324 7.38 12.69 -7.75
C VAL A 324 8.57 13.02 -6.85
N ILE A 325 9.26 14.14 -7.11
CA ILE A 325 10.35 14.64 -6.27
C ILE A 325 9.88 14.85 -4.82
N ILE A 326 8.82 15.61 -4.62
CA ILE A 326 8.26 15.86 -3.28
C ILE A 326 7.85 14.55 -2.61
N SER A 327 7.10 13.71 -3.32
CA SER A 327 6.55 12.48 -2.79
C SER A 327 7.59 11.39 -2.51
N SER A 328 8.78 11.45 -3.14
CA SER A 328 9.84 10.43 -2.90
C SER A 328 10.33 10.41 -1.46
N ILE A 329 10.22 11.53 -0.72
CA ILE A 329 10.57 11.60 0.70
C ILE A 329 9.71 10.65 1.55
N ILE A 330 8.47 10.37 1.11
CA ILE A 330 7.55 9.43 1.75
C ILE A 330 8.18 8.04 1.86
N ILE A 331 9.06 7.65 0.92
CA ILE A 331 9.72 6.35 0.93
C ILE A 331 10.50 6.15 2.23
N ILE A 332 11.24 7.14 2.68
CA ILE A 332 12.00 7.06 3.94
C ILE A 332 11.06 7.07 5.13
N ALA A 333 10.10 7.99 5.16
CA ALA A 333 9.18 8.15 6.30
C ALA A 333 8.34 6.86 6.52
N ILE A 334 7.70 6.33 5.48
CA ILE A 334 6.92 5.09 5.59
C ILE A 334 7.81 3.89 5.92
N SER A 335 9.02 3.83 5.37
CA SER A 335 9.95 2.74 5.68
C SER A 335 10.34 2.73 7.16
N TRP A 336 10.57 3.89 7.76
CA TRP A 336 10.81 4.02 9.19
C TRP A 336 9.58 3.67 10.02
N SER A 337 8.41 4.19 9.63
CA SER A 337 7.14 3.87 10.28
C SER A 337 6.82 2.37 10.21
N ASN A 338 7.18 1.68 9.12
CA ASN A 338 7.01 0.24 9.01
C ASN A 338 7.86 -0.52 10.06
N VAL A 339 9.13 -0.12 10.25
CA VAL A 339 10.00 -0.77 11.25
C VAL A 339 9.55 -0.46 12.68
N LEU A 340 9.28 0.82 12.99
CA LEU A 340 8.95 1.25 14.35
C LEU A 340 7.51 0.88 14.73
N GLY A 341 6.57 1.04 13.80
CA GLY A 341 5.16 0.75 14.01
C GLY A 341 4.84 -0.73 13.85
N THR A 342 4.91 -1.23 12.61
CA THR A 342 4.42 -2.58 12.28
C THR A 342 5.32 -3.68 12.84
N GLN A 343 6.65 -3.53 12.75
CA GLN A 343 7.57 -4.57 13.20
C GLN A 343 7.88 -4.50 14.71
N LEU A 344 7.63 -3.37 15.40
CA LEU A 344 7.93 -3.24 16.82
C LEU A 344 6.71 -2.98 17.68
N LEU A 345 5.96 -1.88 17.48
CA LEU A 345 4.81 -1.54 18.35
C LEU A 345 3.73 -2.61 18.33
N VAL A 346 3.44 -3.20 17.17
CA VAL A 346 2.40 -4.23 17.03
C VAL A 346 2.79 -5.52 17.77
N PRO A 347 3.99 -6.13 17.57
CA PRO A 347 4.42 -7.30 18.33
C PRO A 347 4.53 -7.06 19.84
N LEU A 348 4.92 -5.86 20.28
CA LEU A 348 4.96 -5.49 21.69
C LEU A 348 3.58 -5.28 22.33
N ASN A 349 2.47 -5.52 21.60
CA ASN A 349 1.10 -5.27 22.05
C ASN A 349 0.81 -3.77 22.36
N ARG A 350 1.67 -2.85 21.86
CA ARG A 350 1.51 -1.39 22.00
C ARG A 350 0.65 -0.80 20.85
N THR A 351 -0.44 -1.51 20.53
CA THR A 351 -1.33 -1.14 19.40
C THR A 351 -2.01 0.21 19.57
N LYS A 352 -2.28 0.64 20.82
CA LYS A 352 -2.82 1.98 21.11
C LYS A 352 -1.86 3.08 20.66
N GLU A 353 -0.57 2.91 20.87
CA GLU A 353 0.45 3.87 20.47
C GLU A 353 0.65 3.89 18.96
N PHE A 354 0.59 2.72 18.33
CA PHE A 354 0.58 2.63 16.87
C PHE A 354 -0.63 3.38 16.28
N THR A 355 -1.84 3.12 16.78
CA THR A 355 -3.07 3.81 16.35
C THR A 355 -2.97 5.32 16.58
N PHE A 356 -2.47 5.75 17.75
CA PHE A 356 -2.27 7.16 18.06
C PHE A 356 -1.33 7.84 17.05
N SER A 357 -0.21 7.22 16.69
CA SER A 357 0.72 7.77 15.71
C SER A 357 0.09 7.96 14.33
N VAL A 358 -0.67 6.97 13.85
CA VAL A 358 -1.38 7.06 12.57
C VAL A 358 -2.48 8.10 12.61
N THR A 359 -3.22 8.21 13.72
CA THR A 359 -4.26 9.24 13.91
C THR A 359 -3.65 10.65 13.89
N MET A 360 -2.48 10.85 14.51
CA MET A 360 -1.76 12.12 14.41
C MET A 360 -1.41 12.47 12.97
N GLY A 361 -0.91 11.51 12.19
CA GLY A 361 -0.69 11.71 10.76
C GLY A 361 -1.96 12.07 10.00
N ALA A 362 -3.07 11.40 10.29
CA ALA A 362 -4.37 11.68 9.67
C ALA A 362 -4.87 13.12 9.99
N ILE A 363 -4.73 13.56 11.23
CA ILE A 363 -5.08 14.93 11.65
C ILE A 363 -4.20 15.95 10.93
N VAL A 364 -2.89 15.75 10.90
CA VAL A 364 -1.95 16.63 10.20
C VAL A 364 -2.26 16.70 8.71
N ASN A 365 -2.51 15.54 8.06
CA ASN A 365 -2.88 15.48 6.65
C ASN A 365 -4.18 16.25 6.36
N LEU A 366 -5.24 16.00 7.14
CA LEU A 366 -6.51 16.70 6.99
C LEU A 366 -6.35 18.20 7.15
N THR A 367 -5.71 18.64 8.23
CA THR A 367 -5.51 20.08 8.52
C THR A 367 -4.73 20.76 7.39
N LEU A 368 -3.62 20.18 6.94
CA LEU A 368 -2.82 20.74 5.87
C LEU A 368 -3.56 20.74 4.53
N ASN A 369 -4.27 19.67 4.19
CA ASN A 369 -5.07 19.63 2.97
C ASN A 369 -6.14 20.72 2.96
N LEU A 370 -6.87 20.95 4.06
CA LEU A 370 -7.88 22.01 4.15
C LEU A 370 -7.29 23.41 3.97
N ILE A 371 -6.03 23.62 4.38
CA ILE A 371 -5.37 24.94 4.28
C ILE A 371 -4.72 25.12 2.89
N ILE A 372 -4.04 24.11 2.37
CA ILE A 372 -3.09 24.27 1.26
C ILE A 372 -3.68 23.89 -0.11
N LEU A 373 -4.65 22.95 -0.18
CA LEU A 373 -5.11 22.39 -1.45
C LEU A 373 -5.65 23.45 -2.41
N LYS A 374 -6.43 24.41 -1.92
CA LYS A 374 -7.02 25.47 -2.74
C LYS A 374 -5.98 26.34 -3.44
N PHE A 375 -4.79 26.46 -2.89
CA PHE A 375 -3.73 27.33 -3.41
C PHE A 375 -2.68 26.57 -4.20
N MET A 376 -2.41 25.30 -3.88
CA MET A 376 -1.29 24.55 -4.43
C MET A 376 -1.71 23.24 -5.15
N GLY A 377 -2.99 22.91 -5.22
CA GLY A 377 -3.50 21.75 -5.93
C GLY A 377 -2.79 20.44 -5.52
N SER A 378 -2.40 19.64 -6.51
CA SER A 378 -1.69 18.37 -6.33
C SER A 378 -0.34 18.52 -5.62
N THR A 379 0.35 19.64 -5.81
CA THR A 379 1.59 19.96 -5.07
C THR A 379 1.31 20.06 -3.57
N GLY A 380 0.23 20.76 -3.20
CA GLY A 380 -0.22 20.86 -1.82
C GLY A 380 -0.58 19.51 -1.21
N ALA A 381 -1.26 18.65 -1.97
CA ALA A 381 -1.58 17.28 -1.56
C ALA A 381 -0.31 16.44 -1.29
N CYS A 382 0.70 16.53 -2.16
CA CYS A 382 1.98 15.85 -1.96
C CYS A 382 2.71 16.34 -0.71
N ILE A 383 2.79 17.65 -0.50
CA ILE A 383 3.42 18.26 0.70
C ILE A 383 2.67 17.81 1.96
N SER A 384 1.35 17.91 1.98
CA SER A 384 0.51 17.48 3.10
C SER A 384 0.74 16.01 3.45
N THR A 385 0.86 15.14 2.43
CA THR A 385 1.13 13.72 2.62
C THR A 385 2.54 13.48 3.19
N VAL A 386 3.56 14.15 2.67
CA VAL A 386 4.93 14.05 3.19
C VAL A 386 5.02 14.46 4.66
N ILE A 387 4.44 15.62 5.01
CA ILE A 387 4.46 16.12 6.39
C ILE A 387 3.69 15.19 7.32
N ALA A 388 2.56 14.64 6.86
CA ALA A 388 1.78 13.68 7.63
C ALA A 388 2.56 12.39 7.92
N GLU A 389 3.27 11.83 6.93
CA GLU A 389 4.10 10.64 7.12
C GLU A 389 5.29 10.90 8.05
N ILE A 390 5.87 12.09 7.97
CA ILE A 390 6.90 12.54 8.92
C ILE A 390 6.31 12.66 10.33
N ALA A 391 5.07 13.16 10.47
CA ALA A 391 4.40 13.26 11.76
C ALA A 391 4.10 11.87 12.36
N VAL A 392 3.64 10.89 11.55
CA VAL A 392 3.48 9.50 12.00
C VAL A 392 4.79 8.96 12.55
N THR A 393 5.85 9.04 11.75
CA THR A 393 7.17 8.51 12.10
C THR A 393 7.78 9.23 13.30
N GLY A 394 7.67 10.56 13.35
CA GLY A 394 8.14 11.38 14.48
C GLY A 394 7.42 11.02 15.77
N THR A 395 6.11 10.81 15.72
CA THR A 395 5.32 10.35 16.87
C THR A 395 5.79 8.97 17.35
N GLN A 396 6.04 8.03 16.45
CA GLN A 396 6.55 6.70 16.81
C GLN A 396 7.95 6.77 17.46
N ILE A 397 8.84 7.60 16.91
CA ILE A 397 10.16 7.85 17.49
C ILE A 397 10.03 8.42 18.91
N TYR A 398 9.15 9.40 19.11
CA TYR A 398 8.90 9.99 20.42
C TYR A 398 8.39 8.97 21.44
N LEU A 399 7.43 8.13 21.05
CA LEU A 399 6.83 7.09 21.91
C LEU A 399 7.84 5.97 22.27
N LEU A 400 8.79 5.70 21.38
CA LEU A 400 9.80 4.65 21.55
C LEU A 400 11.12 5.14 22.17
N ARG A 401 11.27 6.43 22.45
CA ARG A 401 12.54 7.03 22.91
C ARG A 401 13.11 6.41 24.21
N ASN A 402 12.24 5.91 25.08
CA ASN A 402 12.65 5.24 26.32
C ASN A 402 12.91 3.72 26.12
N PHE A 403 12.48 3.14 25.01
CA PHE A 403 12.66 1.74 24.69
C PHE A 403 13.86 1.49 23.77
N LEU A 404 14.11 2.39 22.83
CA LEU A 404 15.22 2.33 21.86
C LEU A 404 16.18 3.50 22.05
N ASP A 405 17.46 3.23 21.88
CA ASP A 405 18.47 4.28 21.74
C ASP A 405 18.38 4.91 20.33
N ILE A 406 17.51 5.92 20.20
CA ILE A 406 17.23 6.59 18.93
C ILE A 406 18.48 7.22 18.34
N LYS A 407 19.38 7.81 19.20
CA LYS A 407 20.64 8.40 18.72
C LYS A 407 21.53 7.36 18.05
N LYS A 408 21.62 6.17 18.63
CA LYS A 408 22.41 5.07 18.08
C LYS A 408 21.79 4.51 16.79
N LEU A 409 20.45 4.45 16.69
CA LEU A 409 19.75 4.08 15.48
C LEU A 409 20.03 5.05 14.34
N ILE A 410 19.87 6.36 14.58
CA ILE A 410 20.11 7.38 13.56
C ILE A 410 21.59 7.38 13.14
N LYS A 411 22.52 7.30 14.11
CA LYS A 411 23.97 7.26 13.81
C LYS A 411 24.32 6.09 12.87
N SER A 412 23.64 4.94 12.99
CA SER A 412 23.92 3.76 12.15
C SER A 412 23.55 3.94 10.68
N ILE A 413 22.67 4.88 10.36
CA ILE A 413 22.16 5.11 8.99
C ILE A 413 22.76 6.35 8.32
N VAL A 414 23.44 7.23 9.06
CA VAL A 414 24.01 8.49 8.52
C VAL A 414 24.90 8.23 7.31
N ILE A 415 25.59 7.10 7.27
CA ILE A 415 26.49 6.73 6.16
C ILE A 415 25.78 6.56 4.82
N PHE A 416 24.49 6.22 4.82
CA PHE A 416 23.72 6.01 3.59
C PHE A 416 23.44 7.33 2.86
N PHE A 417 23.31 8.45 3.58
CA PHE A 417 22.99 9.74 2.98
C PHE A 417 24.09 10.29 2.06
N PRO A 418 25.39 10.38 2.46
CA PRO A 418 26.43 10.82 1.53
C PRO A 418 26.56 9.93 0.30
N ALA A 419 26.43 8.60 0.46
CA ALA A 419 26.45 7.68 -0.67
C ALA A 419 25.26 7.91 -1.63
N ALA A 420 24.06 8.15 -1.10
CA ALA A 420 22.87 8.43 -1.89
C ALA A 420 22.91 9.82 -2.55
N ILE A 421 23.49 10.83 -1.90
CA ILE A 421 23.71 12.17 -2.48
C ILE A 421 24.68 12.06 -3.67
N LEU A 422 25.77 11.32 -3.52
CA LEU A 422 26.72 11.10 -4.60
C LEU A 422 26.08 10.37 -5.79
N MET A 423 25.31 9.33 -5.49
CA MET A 423 24.48 8.62 -6.48
C MET A 423 23.54 9.59 -7.20
N PHE A 424 22.80 10.43 -6.47
CA PHE A 424 21.88 11.42 -7.02
C PHE A 424 22.58 12.37 -7.99
N ILE A 425 23.75 12.92 -7.61
CA ILE A 425 24.53 13.84 -8.44
C ILE A 425 24.93 13.14 -9.76
N VAL A 426 25.46 11.92 -9.67
CA VAL A 426 25.88 11.16 -10.88
C VAL A 426 24.68 10.83 -11.76
N VAL A 427 23.56 10.40 -11.18
CA VAL A 427 22.32 10.11 -11.91
C VAL A 427 21.80 11.35 -12.63
N ARG A 428 21.85 12.53 -11.98
CA ARG A 428 21.46 13.81 -12.61
C ARG A 428 22.39 14.24 -13.75
N LEU A 429 23.70 14.06 -13.58
CA LEU A 429 24.68 14.33 -14.62
C LEU A 429 24.47 13.42 -15.86
N VAL A 430 24.18 12.15 -15.65
CA VAL A 430 23.86 11.23 -16.75
C VAL A 430 22.56 11.67 -17.44
N GLY A 431 21.49 11.97 -16.68
CA GLY A 431 20.20 12.37 -17.23
C GLY A 431 20.26 13.70 -18.01
N SER A 432 21.03 14.67 -17.53
CA SER A 432 21.13 16.00 -18.21
C SER A 432 21.80 15.92 -19.60
N ASN A 433 22.55 14.86 -19.88
CA ASN A 433 23.22 14.64 -21.17
C ASN A 433 22.48 13.66 -22.10
N MET A 434 21.29 13.20 -21.70
CA MET A 434 20.52 12.22 -22.47
C MET A 434 19.05 12.64 -22.60
N THR A 435 18.39 12.22 -23.68
CA THR A 435 16.96 12.44 -23.88
C THR A 435 16.11 11.57 -22.96
N ALA A 436 14.93 12.02 -22.58
CA ALA A 436 13.99 11.25 -21.75
C ALA A 436 13.53 9.97 -22.48
N SER A 437 13.97 8.83 -22.00
CA SER A 437 13.66 7.51 -22.58
C SER A 437 13.83 6.39 -21.55
N ILE A 438 13.24 5.22 -21.85
CA ILE A 438 13.42 4.03 -21.02
C ILE A 438 14.91 3.62 -20.92
N LEU A 439 15.66 3.77 -22.01
CA LEU A 439 17.09 3.45 -22.04
C LEU A 439 17.88 4.36 -21.12
N THR A 440 17.59 5.66 -21.15
CA THR A 440 18.20 6.65 -20.24
C THR A 440 18.00 6.26 -18.78
N ASN A 441 16.77 5.89 -18.41
CA ASN A 441 16.49 5.51 -17.03
C ASN A 441 17.15 4.17 -16.65
N ILE A 442 17.27 3.21 -17.57
CA ILE A 442 18.02 1.96 -17.31
C ILE A 442 19.49 2.29 -17.04
N ILE A 443 20.09 3.15 -17.86
CA ILE A 443 21.49 3.59 -17.66
C ILE A 443 21.64 4.34 -16.33
N GLN A 444 20.72 5.25 -16.01
CA GLN A 444 20.72 5.98 -14.74
C GLN A 444 20.62 5.03 -13.54
N VAL A 445 19.75 4.02 -13.60
CA VAL A 445 19.58 3.03 -12.51
C VAL A 445 20.83 2.17 -12.34
N ILE A 446 21.44 1.71 -13.44
CA ILE A 446 22.65 0.89 -13.38
C ILE A 446 23.84 1.70 -12.83
N ILE A 447 24.11 2.87 -13.42
CA ILE A 447 25.21 3.74 -12.98
C ILE A 447 25.00 4.22 -11.57
N GLY A 448 23.75 4.64 -11.23
CA GLY A 448 23.38 5.07 -9.89
C GLY A 448 23.59 3.96 -8.86
N GLY A 449 23.11 2.75 -9.14
CA GLY A 449 23.28 1.58 -8.28
C GLY A 449 24.75 1.23 -8.03
N LEU A 450 25.55 1.22 -9.08
CA LEU A 450 27.00 1.01 -8.97
C LEU A 450 27.67 2.11 -8.14
N THR A 451 27.35 3.37 -8.40
CA THR A 451 27.88 4.51 -7.64
C THR A 451 27.53 4.42 -6.16
N TYR A 452 26.27 4.08 -5.84
CA TYR A 452 25.83 3.92 -4.46
C TYR A 452 26.60 2.81 -3.74
N ILE A 453 26.69 1.63 -4.35
CA ILE A 453 27.38 0.48 -3.78
C ILE A 453 28.87 0.80 -3.55
N LEU A 454 29.56 1.34 -4.57
CA LEU A 454 30.98 1.70 -4.48
C LEU A 454 31.21 2.77 -3.40
N SER A 455 30.37 3.81 -3.38
CA SER A 455 30.45 4.87 -2.37
C SER A 455 30.26 4.33 -0.95
N LEU A 456 29.32 3.41 -0.76
CA LEU A 456 29.11 2.75 0.54
C LEU A 456 30.33 1.95 0.97
N PHE A 457 30.95 1.18 0.07
CA PHE A 457 32.15 0.42 0.38
C PHE A 457 33.29 1.33 0.84
N ILE A 458 33.52 2.42 0.11
CA ILE A 458 34.57 3.37 0.41
C ILE A 458 34.32 4.09 1.74
N LEU A 459 33.12 4.67 1.91
CA LEU A 459 32.76 5.41 3.12
C LEU A 459 32.76 4.52 4.36
N TYR A 460 32.24 3.29 4.25
CA TYR A 460 32.22 2.35 5.38
C TYR A 460 33.64 1.96 5.81
N LYS A 461 34.54 1.71 4.84
CA LYS A 461 35.95 1.40 5.13
C LYS A 461 36.68 2.57 5.81
N ILE A 462 36.38 3.81 5.39
CA ILE A 462 36.98 5.02 5.97
C ILE A 462 36.47 5.24 7.42
N ILE A 463 35.17 5.16 7.64
CA ILE A 463 34.54 5.50 8.92
C ILE A 463 34.73 4.40 9.96
N HIS A 464 34.55 3.14 9.58
CA HIS A 464 34.51 2.01 10.51
C HIS A 464 35.79 1.16 10.49
N LYS A 465 36.76 1.46 9.62
CA LYS A 465 38.00 0.66 9.40
C LYS A 465 37.73 -0.84 9.18
N GLN A 466 36.49 -1.19 8.80
CA GLN A 466 36.03 -2.56 8.54
C GLN A 466 35.31 -2.62 7.18
N ASN A 467 35.23 -3.82 6.62
CA ASN A 467 34.47 -4.02 5.37
C ASN A 467 32.98 -4.19 5.69
N ILE A 468 32.11 -3.42 5.02
CA ILE A 468 30.65 -3.47 5.21
C ILE A 468 30.09 -4.89 4.97
N VAL A 469 30.68 -5.66 4.04
CA VAL A 469 30.27 -7.05 3.78
C VAL A 469 30.50 -7.96 4.98
N VAL A 470 31.62 -7.77 5.69
CA VAL A 470 31.91 -8.51 6.91
C VAL A 470 30.93 -8.14 8.01
N TYR A 471 30.62 -6.86 8.16
CA TYR A 471 29.62 -6.39 9.10
C TYR A 471 28.22 -6.94 8.81
N MET A 472 27.77 -6.90 7.56
CA MET A 472 26.49 -7.47 7.14
C MET A 472 26.43 -9.00 7.29
N LYS A 473 27.53 -9.72 6.98
CA LYS A 473 27.60 -11.17 7.22
C LYS A 473 27.48 -11.53 8.69
N ASN A 474 28.09 -10.77 9.57
CA ASN A 474 27.99 -11.00 11.02
C ASN A 474 26.56 -10.73 11.53
N MET A 475 25.89 -9.69 11.02
CA MET A 475 24.48 -9.41 11.32
C MET A 475 23.51 -10.50 10.86
N ILE A 476 23.84 -11.24 9.79
CA ILE A 476 22.97 -12.31 9.25
C ILE A 476 23.24 -13.65 9.96
N LYS A 477 24.45 -13.88 10.48
CA LYS A 477 24.82 -15.13 11.14
C LYS A 477 24.33 -15.23 12.59
N GLU A 478 24.11 -14.11 13.26
CA GLU A 478 23.51 -13.99 14.59
C GLU A 478 21.95 -13.86 14.51
#